data_780aab959dc4626b60d300da3e6faa1f
#
_entry.id   780aab959dc4626b60d300da3e6faa1f
#
_cell.length_a   1.000
_cell.length_b   1.000
_cell.length_c   1.000
_cell.angle_alpha   90.00
_cell.angle_beta   90.00
_cell.angle_gamma   90.00
#
_symmetry.space_group_name_H-M   'P 1'
#
loop_
_entity.id
_entity.type
_entity.pdbx_description
1 polymer ?
#
loop_
_entity_poly.entity_id
_entity_poly.type
_entity_poly.pdbx_seq_one_letter_code
_entity_poly.pdbx_strand_id
1 'polypeptide(L)'
;MKKLSVVVLAVLCAAVASSAPAATTTMAITKNGYVPKTLAIVTGDAVTFANQDSVAHQVVLKFFIGFACTVGLVIQPGQSSTCTFRTVTKYSVTDPNLKTSAFKGTITVKAGPPGSTLSLTATPKLVPYGGQSTLSGQLASGQSGQKIEIFAQECNASALTGLTTVATATGGAYTFTVQPKRNTSYQSKFKSSPSTAVVVKVKPKVMLRKLAARKFRVRVLGTDSFAGRFVLFQRWSTVKARWITVRSVVLRASTSVTTPINPTSVSTATFRVKLRARLRVRALLTRAQAGTCYAASASTTIRS
;
A
#
# COMPACT_ATOMS: atom_id res chain seq x y z
N MET A 1 -57.32 5.99 11.50
CA MET A 1 -56.53 4.90 10.91
C MET A 1 -55.27 5.52 10.31
N LYS A 2 -54.14 5.46 11.03
CA LYS A 2 -52.83 6.02 10.57
C LYS A 2 -52.08 4.91 9.84
N LYS A 3 -51.80 5.12 8.56
CA LYS A 3 -50.99 4.22 7.74
C LYS A 3 -49.52 4.40 8.08
N LEU A 4 -48.90 3.35 8.60
CA LEU A 4 -47.47 3.28 8.85
C LEU A 4 -46.75 2.90 7.55
N SER A 5 -45.98 3.82 6.97
CA SER A 5 -45.14 3.52 5.81
C SER A 5 -43.80 2.97 6.30
N VAL A 6 -43.55 1.71 6.00
CA VAL A 6 -42.25 1.06 6.25
C VAL A 6 -41.31 1.42 5.11
N VAL A 7 -40.27 2.20 5.41
CA VAL A 7 -39.18 2.46 4.48
C VAL A 7 -38.15 1.34 4.62
N VAL A 8 -38.06 0.49 3.61
CA VAL A 8 -37.03 -0.55 3.54
C VAL A 8 -35.73 0.11 3.02
N LEU A 9 -34.77 0.26 3.91
CA LEU A 9 -33.44 0.77 3.55
C LEU A 9 -32.61 -0.40 2.99
N ALA A 10 -32.46 -0.44 1.66
CA ALA A 10 -31.57 -1.39 1.00
C ALA A 10 -30.10 -0.99 1.26
N VAL A 11 -29.42 -1.74 2.11
CA VAL A 11 -27.99 -1.61 2.32
C VAL A 11 -27.27 -2.25 1.13
N LEU A 12 -26.76 -1.41 0.23
CA LEU A 12 -25.90 -1.84 -0.87
C LEU A 12 -24.52 -2.20 -0.29
N CYS A 13 -24.26 -3.49 -0.04
CA CYS A 13 -22.92 -3.99 0.25
C CYS A 13 -22.07 -3.87 -1.02
N ALA A 14 -21.28 -2.79 -1.12
CA ALA A 14 -20.21 -2.70 -2.10
C ALA A 14 -19.12 -3.73 -1.74
N ALA A 15 -19.05 -4.83 -2.50
CA ALA A 15 -17.97 -5.79 -2.42
C ALA A 15 -16.67 -5.08 -2.82
N VAL A 16 -15.80 -4.81 -1.87
CA VAL A 16 -14.41 -4.39 -2.13
C VAL A 16 -13.69 -5.60 -2.71
N ALA A 17 -13.51 -5.62 -4.03
CA ALA A 17 -12.65 -6.60 -4.67
C ALA A 17 -11.21 -6.32 -4.22
N SER A 18 -10.71 -7.10 -3.26
CA SER A 18 -9.29 -7.10 -2.93
C SER A 18 -8.55 -7.77 -4.08
N SER A 19 -7.59 -7.07 -4.69
CA SER A 19 -6.66 -7.69 -5.64
C SER A 19 -5.86 -8.75 -4.89
N ALA A 20 -5.99 -10.01 -5.30
CA ALA A 20 -5.12 -11.06 -4.80
C ALA A 20 -3.66 -10.73 -5.18
N PRO A 21 -2.70 -10.95 -4.28
CA PRO A 21 -1.28 -10.88 -4.64
C PRO A 21 -0.98 -11.87 -5.76
N ALA A 22 0.05 -11.56 -6.59
CA ALA A 22 0.53 -12.49 -7.61
C ALA A 22 0.85 -13.84 -6.96
N ALA A 23 0.17 -14.88 -7.40
CA ALA A 23 0.34 -16.22 -6.85
C ALA A 23 1.56 -16.90 -7.45
N THR A 24 2.26 -17.69 -6.64
CA THR A 24 3.31 -18.60 -7.13
C THR A 24 2.79 -20.02 -7.01
N THR A 25 2.73 -20.73 -8.14
CA THR A 25 2.27 -22.12 -8.22
C THR A 25 3.42 -23.02 -8.67
N THR A 26 3.51 -24.23 -8.13
CA THR A 26 4.57 -25.17 -8.51
C THR A 26 4.06 -26.20 -9.52
N MET A 27 4.88 -26.46 -10.54
CA MET A 27 4.78 -27.59 -11.45
C MET A 27 6.00 -28.49 -11.22
N ALA A 28 5.80 -29.62 -10.54
CA ALA A 28 6.86 -30.56 -10.27
C ALA A 28 7.23 -31.34 -11.54
N ILE A 29 8.52 -31.61 -11.74
CA ILE A 29 9.06 -32.48 -12.76
C ILE A 29 9.46 -33.77 -12.06
N THR A 30 8.76 -34.85 -12.34
CA THR A 30 8.99 -36.14 -11.73
C THR A 30 9.42 -37.16 -12.81
N LYS A 31 9.93 -38.32 -12.42
CA LYS A 31 10.23 -39.41 -13.36
C LYS A 31 9.05 -39.82 -14.24
N ASN A 32 7.82 -39.50 -13.79
CA ASN A 32 6.57 -39.83 -14.50
C ASN A 32 6.01 -38.64 -15.29
N GLY A 33 6.71 -37.51 -15.37
CA GLY A 33 6.32 -36.28 -16.10
C GLY A 33 5.96 -35.10 -15.21
N TYR A 34 5.27 -34.13 -15.81
CA TYR A 34 4.84 -32.90 -15.10
C TYR A 34 3.64 -33.14 -14.20
N VAL A 35 3.71 -32.61 -12.97
CA VAL A 35 2.62 -32.68 -11.95
C VAL A 35 2.38 -31.30 -11.33
N PRO A 36 1.19 -30.72 -11.51
CA PRO A 36 0.11 -31.13 -12.43
C PRO A 36 0.49 -30.91 -13.90
N LYS A 37 -0.08 -31.68 -14.83
CA LYS A 37 0.12 -31.50 -16.27
C LYS A 37 -0.50 -30.23 -16.83
N THR A 38 -1.52 -29.69 -16.16
CA THR A 38 -2.20 -28.46 -16.58
C THR A 38 -2.31 -27.49 -15.42
N LEU A 39 -2.00 -26.23 -15.67
CA LEU A 39 -2.18 -25.15 -14.74
C LEU A 39 -3.05 -24.06 -15.38
N ALA A 40 -3.93 -23.46 -14.58
CA ALA A 40 -4.65 -22.24 -14.92
C ALA A 40 -4.21 -21.15 -13.94
N ILE A 41 -3.65 -20.09 -14.48
CA ILE A 41 -3.12 -18.95 -13.74
C ILE A 41 -3.63 -17.64 -14.36
N VAL A 42 -3.38 -16.50 -13.71
CA VAL A 42 -3.69 -15.20 -14.28
C VAL A 42 -2.43 -14.42 -14.63
N THR A 43 -2.59 -13.37 -15.42
CA THR A 43 -1.45 -12.48 -15.77
C THR A 43 -0.81 -11.91 -14.50
N GLY A 44 0.50 -12.03 -14.41
CA GLY A 44 1.31 -11.60 -13.26
C GLY A 44 1.71 -12.74 -12.34
N ASP A 45 1.03 -13.88 -12.38
CA ASP A 45 1.40 -15.06 -11.59
C ASP A 45 2.72 -15.68 -12.06
N ALA A 46 3.37 -16.39 -11.15
CA ALA A 46 4.60 -17.12 -11.39
C ALA A 46 4.39 -18.64 -11.26
N VAL A 47 5.12 -19.40 -12.08
CA VAL A 47 5.19 -20.87 -11.94
C VAL A 47 6.62 -21.26 -11.62
N THR A 48 6.80 -22.01 -10.55
CA THR A 48 8.08 -22.63 -10.19
C THR A 48 8.11 -24.07 -10.72
N PHE A 49 9.06 -24.34 -11.60
CA PHE A 49 9.36 -25.69 -12.08
C PHE A 49 10.38 -26.31 -11.11
N ALA A 50 9.96 -27.32 -10.35
CA ALA A 50 10.80 -28.00 -9.37
C ALA A 50 11.16 -29.40 -9.85
N ASN A 51 12.45 -29.67 -10.10
CA ASN A 51 12.90 -30.98 -10.53
C ASN A 51 13.02 -31.93 -9.33
N GLN A 52 12.09 -32.86 -9.23
CA GLN A 52 12.04 -33.93 -8.23
C GLN A 52 12.50 -35.28 -8.79
N ASP A 53 13.02 -35.29 -10.04
CA ASP A 53 13.62 -36.49 -10.63
C ASP A 53 15.11 -36.55 -10.31
N SER A 54 15.71 -37.72 -10.55
CA SER A 54 17.16 -37.97 -10.38
C SER A 54 18.00 -37.52 -11.59
N VAL A 55 17.37 -37.08 -12.69
CA VAL A 55 18.04 -36.62 -13.91
C VAL A 55 17.71 -35.13 -14.19
N ALA A 56 18.58 -34.48 -14.95
CA ALA A 56 18.35 -33.11 -15.37
C ALA A 56 17.25 -33.04 -16.44
N HIS A 57 16.38 -32.03 -16.35
CA HIS A 57 15.31 -31.77 -17.31
C HIS A 57 15.45 -30.41 -17.97
N GLN A 58 15.12 -30.34 -19.27
CA GLN A 58 15.06 -29.08 -19.98
C GLN A 58 13.59 -28.64 -20.14
N VAL A 59 13.20 -27.52 -19.51
CA VAL A 59 11.85 -26.97 -19.65
C VAL A 59 11.82 -25.93 -20.75
N VAL A 60 11.00 -26.16 -21.77
CA VAL A 60 10.76 -25.24 -22.88
C VAL A 60 9.29 -24.80 -22.86
N LEU A 61 9.07 -23.49 -22.80
CA LEU A 61 7.75 -22.87 -22.84
C LEU A 61 7.53 -22.24 -24.21
N LYS A 62 6.57 -22.76 -24.97
CA LYS A 62 6.22 -22.24 -26.30
C LYS A 62 4.79 -21.69 -26.32
N PHE A 63 4.60 -20.55 -26.97
CA PHE A 63 3.30 -20.05 -27.40
C PHE A 63 3.42 -19.57 -28.86
N PHE A 64 2.31 -19.20 -29.48
CA PHE A 64 2.24 -18.98 -30.94
C PHE A 64 3.24 -17.95 -31.47
N ILE A 65 3.65 -16.95 -30.65
CA ILE A 65 4.65 -15.94 -31.02
C ILE A 65 5.56 -15.64 -29.82
N GLY A 66 6.67 -16.39 -29.63
CA GLY A 66 7.71 -16.08 -28.65
C GLY A 66 7.88 -17.09 -27.50
N PHE A 67 8.63 -16.69 -26.48
CA PHE A 67 8.94 -17.51 -25.28
C PHE A 67 8.62 -16.72 -24.01
N ALA A 68 8.08 -17.40 -23.00
CA ALA A 68 7.64 -16.76 -21.77
C ALA A 68 8.78 -16.45 -20.78
N CYS A 69 9.87 -17.23 -20.86
CA CYS A 69 11.07 -17.10 -20.03
C CYS A 69 12.29 -17.36 -20.92
N THR A 70 13.47 -17.13 -20.38
CA THR A 70 14.74 -17.45 -21.07
C THR A 70 14.70 -18.90 -21.55
N VAL A 71 14.89 -19.09 -22.85
CA VAL A 71 14.74 -20.34 -23.55
C VAL A 71 15.59 -21.44 -22.93
N GLY A 72 14.99 -22.62 -22.68
CA GLY A 72 15.73 -23.82 -22.37
C GLY A 72 16.36 -23.85 -20.98
N LEU A 73 15.55 -23.63 -19.96
CA LEU A 73 15.98 -23.80 -18.56
C LEU A 73 16.33 -25.28 -18.31
N VAL A 74 17.62 -25.59 -18.14
CA VAL A 74 18.07 -26.87 -17.64
C VAL A 74 18.00 -26.83 -16.12
N ILE A 75 17.15 -27.68 -15.54
CA ILE A 75 16.92 -27.77 -14.10
C ILE A 75 17.52 -29.06 -13.60
N GLN A 76 18.57 -28.96 -12.79
CA GLN A 76 19.27 -30.10 -12.21
C GLN A 76 18.39 -30.81 -11.15
N PRO A 77 18.65 -32.07 -10.82
CA PRO A 77 17.98 -32.79 -9.75
C PRO A 77 17.94 -31.98 -8.45
N GLY A 78 16.77 -31.87 -7.83
CA GLY A 78 16.54 -31.09 -6.60
C GLY A 78 16.55 -29.57 -6.77
N GLN A 79 16.79 -29.04 -7.97
CA GLN A 79 16.76 -27.61 -8.25
C GLN A 79 15.40 -27.15 -8.76
N SER A 80 15.17 -25.85 -8.74
CA SER A 80 13.96 -25.23 -9.27
C SER A 80 14.25 -23.94 -10.02
N SER A 81 13.34 -23.58 -10.91
CA SER A 81 13.38 -22.31 -11.65
C SER A 81 11.99 -21.70 -11.72
N THR A 82 11.88 -20.38 -11.56
CA THR A 82 10.60 -19.68 -11.53
C THR A 82 10.44 -18.78 -12.74
N CYS A 83 9.26 -18.82 -13.34
CA CYS A 83 8.86 -18.06 -14.50
C CYS A 83 7.61 -17.25 -14.25
N THR A 84 7.61 -15.94 -14.54
CA THR A 84 6.45 -15.06 -14.43
C THR A 84 5.73 -14.94 -15.77
N PHE A 85 4.41 -15.15 -15.78
CA PHE A 85 3.58 -15.17 -16.99
C PHE A 85 2.80 -13.86 -17.13
N ARG A 86 3.07 -13.11 -18.21
CA ARG A 86 2.54 -11.75 -18.41
C ARG A 86 1.60 -11.63 -19.61
N THR A 87 1.48 -12.64 -20.44
CA THR A 87 0.67 -12.62 -21.65
C THR A 87 -0.49 -13.58 -21.51
N VAL A 88 -1.72 -13.09 -21.77
CA VAL A 88 -2.93 -13.91 -21.82
C VAL A 88 -2.84 -14.85 -23.01
N THR A 89 -2.50 -16.10 -22.77
CA THR A 89 -2.38 -17.13 -23.82
C THR A 89 -2.25 -18.53 -23.18
N LYS A 90 -2.19 -19.53 -24.05
CA LYS A 90 -1.92 -20.91 -23.68
C LYS A 90 -0.48 -21.26 -24.03
N TYR A 91 0.32 -21.61 -23.02
CA TYR A 91 1.69 -22.06 -23.20
C TYR A 91 1.74 -23.58 -23.20
N SER A 92 2.48 -24.17 -24.15
CA SER A 92 2.87 -25.57 -24.07
C SER A 92 4.17 -25.69 -23.28
N VAL A 93 4.22 -26.62 -22.34
CA VAL A 93 5.41 -26.96 -21.54
C VAL A 93 5.93 -28.29 -22.06
N THR A 94 7.18 -28.33 -22.49
CA THR A 94 7.77 -29.55 -23.04
C THR A 94 9.19 -29.73 -22.56
N ASP A 95 9.63 -31.00 -22.44
CA ASP A 95 11.04 -31.33 -22.41
C ASP A 95 11.45 -31.82 -23.82
N PRO A 96 12.32 -31.10 -24.53
CA PRO A 96 12.72 -31.47 -25.90
C PRO A 96 13.50 -32.78 -25.95
N ASN A 97 14.11 -33.19 -24.83
CA ASN A 97 14.88 -34.42 -24.74
C ASN A 97 14.01 -35.66 -24.52
N LEU A 98 12.72 -35.43 -24.08
CA LEU A 98 11.79 -36.50 -23.77
C LEU A 98 10.52 -36.37 -24.63
N LYS A 99 10.38 -37.26 -25.62
CA LYS A 99 9.25 -37.19 -26.57
C LYS A 99 7.94 -37.77 -26.07
N THR A 100 7.87 -38.24 -24.84
CA THR A 100 6.68 -38.88 -24.28
C THR A 100 5.60 -37.86 -23.90
N SER A 101 4.33 -38.29 -23.90
CA SER A 101 3.19 -37.44 -23.49
C SER A 101 3.23 -37.04 -21.99
N ALA A 102 4.04 -37.74 -21.19
CA ALA A 102 4.25 -37.46 -19.78
C ALA A 102 4.92 -36.10 -19.58
N PHE A 103 5.87 -35.72 -20.44
CA PHE A 103 6.60 -34.46 -20.43
C PHE A 103 6.01 -33.41 -21.40
N LYS A 104 4.68 -33.48 -21.59
CA LYS A 104 3.91 -32.41 -22.27
C LYS A 104 2.88 -31.88 -21.29
N GLY A 105 3.03 -30.61 -20.96
CA GLY A 105 2.12 -29.88 -20.04
C GLY A 105 1.52 -28.65 -20.73
N THR A 106 0.62 -28.02 -20.02
CA THR A 106 -0.03 -26.78 -20.48
C THR A 106 -0.20 -25.79 -19.33
N ILE A 107 0.14 -24.53 -19.57
CA ILE A 107 -0.18 -23.43 -18.67
C ILE A 107 -1.12 -22.48 -19.42
N THR A 108 -2.34 -22.33 -18.93
CA THR A 108 -3.34 -21.39 -19.47
C THR A 108 -3.31 -20.14 -18.63
N VAL A 109 -2.85 -19.04 -19.21
CA VAL A 109 -2.85 -17.71 -18.58
C VAL A 109 -4.11 -16.98 -19.00
N LYS A 110 -4.97 -16.70 -18.04
CA LYS A 110 -6.19 -15.90 -18.23
C LYS A 110 -5.90 -14.45 -17.88
N ALA A 111 -6.73 -13.53 -18.38
CA ALA A 111 -6.73 -12.16 -17.84
C ALA A 111 -7.06 -12.22 -16.35
N GLY A 112 -6.27 -11.56 -15.54
CA GLY A 112 -6.61 -11.38 -14.13
C GLY A 112 -7.89 -10.54 -13.98
N PRO A 113 -8.44 -10.44 -12.74
CA PRO A 113 -9.60 -9.59 -12.47
C PRO A 113 -9.36 -8.17 -13.01
N PRO A 114 -10.40 -7.41 -13.37
CA PRO A 114 -10.26 -6.01 -13.75
C PRO A 114 -9.45 -5.26 -12.68
N GLY A 115 -8.32 -4.64 -13.07
CA GLY A 115 -7.36 -4.03 -12.14
C GLY A 115 -6.04 -4.79 -11.96
N SER A 116 -5.96 -6.08 -12.36
CA SER A 116 -4.72 -6.87 -12.26
C SER A 116 -3.67 -6.53 -13.34
N THR A 117 -4.02 -5.80 -14.38
CA THR A 117 -3.08 -5.35 -15.43
C THR A 117 -2.12 -4.27 -14.95
N LEU A 118 -2.47 -3.57 -13.88
CA LEU A 118 -1.69 -2.49 -13.30
C LEU A 118 -1.76 -2.58 -11.77
N SER A 119 -0.63 -2.83 -11.13
CA SER A 119 -0.54 -2.83 -9.67
C SER A 119 -0.15 -1.44 -9.14
N LEU A 120 -0.54 -1.14 -7.90
CA LEU A 120 -0.09 0.05 -7.18
C LEU A 120 0.04 -0.28 -5.69
N THR A 121 1.14 0.13 -5.11
CA THR A 121 1.42 0.07 -3.67
C THR A 121 1.97 1.41 -3.19
N ALA A 122 1.97 1.64 -1.89
CA ALA A 122 2.57 2.83 -1.28
C ALA A 122 3.43 2.43 -0.07
N THR A 123 4.62 2.97 0.03
CA THR A 123 5.54 2.70 1.13
C THR A 123 6.24 4.00 1.56
N PRO A 124 6.10 4.39 2.84
CA PRO A 124 5.19 3.85 3.86
C PRO A 124 3.73 4.30 3.65
N LYS A 125 2.74 3.50 4.10
CA LYS A 125 1.31 3.86 4.03
C LYS A 125 0.87 4.89 5.09
N LEU A 126 1.76 5.27 6.00
CA LEU A 126 1.51 6.24 7.07
C LEU A 126 2.72 7.16 7.20
N VAL A 127 2.54 8.44 6.92
CA VAL A 127 3.59 9.45 6.95
C VAL A 127 3.29 10.55 7.97
N PRO A 128 4.30 11.19 8.58
CA PRO A 128 4.08 12.43 9.30
C PRO A 128 3.75 13.55 8.31
N TYR A 129 3.05 14.58 8.75
CA TYR A 129 2.82 15.80 7.97
C TYR A 129 4.16 16.38 7.47
N GLY A 130 4.24 16.59 6.16
CA GLY A 130 5.48 16.95 5.46
C GLY A 130 6.38 15.77 5.10
N GLY A 131 5.98 14.53 5.44
CA GLY A 131 6.70 13.33 5.04
C GLY A 131 6.31 12.84 3.64
N GLN A 132 7.11 11.93 3.10
CA GLN A 132 6.96 11.38 1.77
C GLN A 132 6.55 9.91 1.80
N SER A 133 5.90 9.46 0.74
CA SER A 133 5.61 8.06 0.44
C SER A 133 5.97 7.78 -1.01
N THR A 134 6.56 6.63 -1.27
CA THR A 134 6.83 6.17 -2.63
C THR A 134 5.67 5.29 -3.09
N LEU A 135 5.03 5.69 -4.17
CA LEU A 135 4.11 4.87 -4.94
C LEU A 135 4.93 3.98 -5.86
N SER A 136 4.66 2.69 -5.86
CA SER A 136 5.35 1.72 -6.70
C SER A 136 4.33 0.78 -7.33
N GLY A 137 4.53 0.44 -8.58
CA GLY A 137 3.64 -0.47 -9.28
C GLY A 137 4.31 -1.15 -10.45
N GLN A 138 3.55 -2.01 -11.09
CA GLN A 138 4.01 -2.76 -12.25
C GLN A 138 2.88 -2.90 -13.27
N LEU A 139 3.21 -2.68 -14.53
CA LEU A 139 2.36 -3.01 -15.66
C LEU A 139 2.58 -4.48 -16.04
N ALA A 140 1.52 -5.27 -16.03
CA ALA A 140 1.59 -6.72 -16.22
C ALA A 140 2.20 -7.15 -17.56
N SER A 141 2.10 -6.31 -18.61
CA SER A 141 2.74 -6.59 -19.89
C SER A 141 4.29 -6.58 -19.83
N GLY A 142 4.86 -6.02 -18.77
CA GLY A 142 6.31 -5.90 -18.61
C GLY A 142 7.00 -4.92 -19.56
N GLN A 143 6.25 -4.21 -20.41
CA GLN A 143 6.81 -3.28 -21.39
C GLN A 143 7.38 -2.05 -20.72
N SER A 144 8.55 -1.61 -21.13
CA SER A 144 9.16 -0.33 -20.75
C SER A 144 8.61 0.82 -21.60
N GLY A 145 8.80 2.06 -21.12
CA GLY A 145 8.41 3.27 -21.85
C GLY A 145 6.91 3.54 -21.91
N GLN A 146 6.06 2.72 -21.26
CA GLN A 146 4.61 2.92 -21.25
C GLN A 146 4.23 4.05 -20.30
N LYS A 147 3.33 4.93 -20.73
CA LYS A 147 2.84 6.07 -19.94
C LYS A 147 1.80 5.60 -18.93
N ILE A 148 2.10 5.76 -17.64
CA ILE A 148 1.21 5.49 -16.51
C ILE A 148 0.80 6.81 -15.88
N GLU A 149 -0.48 7.11 -15.90
CA GLU A 149 -1.05 8.29 -15.25
C GLU A 149 -1.25 8.02 -13.76
N ILE A 150 -0.84 8.95 -12.91
CA ILE A 150 -1.01 8.89 -11.46
C ILE A 150 -2.07 9.90 -11.06
N PHE A 151 -3.07 9.42 -10.32
CA PHE A 151 -4.17 10.21 -9.79
C PHE A 151 -4.15 10.23 -8.26
N ALA A 152 -4.69 11.31 -7.70
CA ALA A 152 -4.90 11.46 -6.27
C ALA A 152 -6.29 11.97 -5.97
N GLN A 153 -6.86 11.51 -4.86
CA GLN A 153 -8.05 12.07 -4.24
C GLN A 153 -7.72 12.36 -2.78
N GLU A 154 -7.55 13.64 -2.47
CA GLU A 154 -7.38 14.07 -1.07
C GLU A 154 -8.67 13.83 -0.29
N CYS A 155 -8.53 13.62 1.01
CA CYS A 155 -9.67 13.55 1.90
C CYS A 155 -10.55 14.80 1.75
N ASN A 156 -11.86 14.59 1.63
CA ASN A 156 -12.90 15.57 1.32
C ASN A 156 -12.90 16.14 -0.12
N ALA A 157 -12.03 15.66 -1.01
CA ALA A 157 -12.16 15.95 -2.42
C ALA A 157 -13.24 15.06 -3.06
N SER A 158 -14.06 15.63 -3.93
CA SER A 158 -15.17 14.92 -4.60
C SER A 158 -14.70 14.02 -5.74
N ALA A 159 -13.52 14.29 -6.32
CA ALA A 159 -13.02 13.60 -7.50
C ALA A 159 -11.52 13.28 -7.43
N LEU A 160 -11.11 12.30 -8.22
CA LEU A 160 -9.71 12.03 -8.53
C LEU A 160 -9.15 13.15 -9.42
N THR A 161 -7.97 13.65 -9.07
CA THR A 161 -7.23 14.66 -9.84
C THR A 161 -5.95 14.04 -10.38
N GLY A 162 -5.64 14.26 -11.65
CA GLY A 162 -4.37 13.84 -12.25
C GLY A 162 -3.20 14.58 -11.59
N LEU A 163 -2.18 13.85 -11.18
CA LEU A 163 -0.96 14.41 -10.59
C LEU A 163 0.16 14.50 -11.62
N THR A 164 0.42 13.41 -12.32
CA THR A 164 1.55 13.29 -13.25
C THR A 164 1.40 12.05 -14.11
N THR A 165 2.28 11.93 -15.09
CA THR A 165 2.50 10.73 -15.90
C THR A 165 3.94 10.27 -15.72
N VAL A 166 4.14 8.99 -15.46
CA VAL A 166 5.46 8.35 -15.36
C VAL A 166 5.61 7.27 -16.43
N ALA A 167 6.84 7.05 -16.88
CA ALA A 167 7.13 5.95 -17.81
C ALA A 167 7.49 4.68 -17.04
N THR A 168 7.08 3.52 -17.57
CA THR A 168 7.54 2.24 -17.04
C THR A 168 8.98 1.97 -17.39
N ALA A 169 9.74 1.40 -16.46
CA ALA A 169 11.07 0.85 -16.65
C ALA A 169 11.01 -0.59 -17.22
N THR A 170 12.17 -1.20 -17.40
CA THR A 170 12.29 -2.62 -17.77
C THR A 170 11.48 -3.49 -16.82
N GLY A 171 10.73 -4.44 -17.38
CA GLY A 171 9.80 -5.29 -16.62
C GLY A 171 8.48 -4.63 -16.28
N GLY A 172 8.18 -3.41 -16.78
CA GLY A 172 6.91 -2.70 -16.55
C GLY A 172 6.82 -2.00 -15.20
N ALA A 173 7.91 -1.92 -14.44
CA ALA A 173 7.95 -1.26 -13.14
C ALA A 173 7.84 0.27 -13.28
N TYR A 174 7.18 0.92 -12.32
CA TYR A 174 7.15 2.37 -12.24
C TYR A 174 7.12 2.82 -10.78
N THR A 175 7.64 4.01 -10.51
CA THR A 175 7.66 4.62 -9.19
C THR A 175 7.38 6.11 -9.27
N PHE A 176 6.77 6.65 -8.22
CA PHE A 176 6.57 8.07 -8.06
C PHE A 176 6.51 8.45 -6.58
N THR A 177 7.22 9.50 -6.17
CA THR A 177 7.22 9.98 -4.78
C THR A 177 6.15 11.04 -4.59
N VAL A 178 5.32 10.87 -3.54
CA VAL A 178 4.25 11.79 -3.16
C VAL A 178 4.47 12.34 -1.76
N GLN A 179 3.98 13.56 -1.53
CA GLN A 179 4.01 14.23 -0.22
C GLN A 179 2.58 14.65 0.16
N PRO A 180 1.76 13.72 0.66
CA PRO A 180 0.36 14.01 0.98
C PRO A 180 0.24 14.97 2.15
N LYS A 181 -0.66 15.92 2.04
CA LYS A 181 -0.98 16.92 3.09
C LYS A 181 -2.08 16.42 4.04
N ARG A 182 -2.95 15.53 3.55
CA ARG A 182 -4.04 14.84 4.24
C ARG A 182 -4.03 13.37 3.85
N ASN A 183 -4.86 12.55 4.49
CA ASN A 183 -5.11 11.21 4.00
C ASN A 183 -5.53 11.29 2.54
N THR A 184 -4.80 10.63 1.67
CA THR A 184 -4.99 10.71 0.22
C THR A 184 -5.07 9.32 -0.36
N SER A 185 -6.09 9.08 -1.19
CA SER A 185 -6.21 7.90 -2.02
C SER A 185 -5.48 8.13 -3.33
N TYR A 186 -4.64 7.19 -3.73
CA TYR A 186 -3.91 7.22 -5.00
C TYR A 186 -4.37 6.08 -5.89
N GLN A 187 -4.40 6.33 -7.18
CA GLN A 187 -4.69 5.35 -8.21
C GLN A 187 -3.78 5.62 -9.42
N SER A 188 -3.29 4.58 -10.04
CA SER A 188 -2.62 4.67 -11.33
C SER A 188 -3.53 4.18 -12.43
N LYS A 189 -3.30 4.65 -13.67
CA LYS A 189 -4.08 4.28 -14.84
C LYS A 189 -3.17 4.07 -16.05
N PHE A 190 -3.38 2.98 -16.75
CA PHE A 190 -2.76 2.69 -18.04
C PHE A 190 -3.85 2.61 -19.10
N LYS A 191 -3.88 3.56 -20.04
CA LYS A 191 -4.99 3.71 -20.99
C LYS A 191 -6.33 3.82 -20.24
N SER A 192 -7.26 2.88 -20.45
CA SER A 192 -8.54 2.82 -19.76
C SER A 192 -8.55 1.98 -18.48
N SER A 193 -7.45 1.28 -18.16
CA SER A 193 -7.37 0.30 -17.06
C SER A 193 -6.80 0.92 -15.79
N PRO A 194 -7.60 1.14 -14.72
CA PRO A 194 -7.12 1.64 -13.45
C PRO A 194 -6.53 0.53 -12.59
N SER A 195 -5.58 0.88 -11.72
CA SER A 195 -5.12 0.03 -10.62
C SER A 195 -6.16 0.00 -9.48
N THR A 196 -5.96 -0.90 -8.52
CA THR A 196 -6.58 -0.77 -7.20
C THR A 196 -6.08 0.51 -6.51
N ALA A 197 -6.99 1.22 -5.85
CA ALA A 197 -6.62 2.42 -5.11
C ALA A 197 -5.83 2.08 -3.84
N VAL A 198 -4.84 2.90 -3.50
CA VAL A 198 -4.05 2.78 -2.28
C VAL A 198 -4.14 4.07 -1.46
N VAL A 199 -4.34 3.93 -0.14
CA VAL A 199 -4.46 5.09 0.75
C VAL A 199 -3.16 5.30 1.52
N VAL A 200 -2.61 6.52 1.42
CA VAL A 200 -1.55 7.01 2.30
C VAL A 200 -2.18 7.90 3.37
N LYS A 201 -1.99 7.51 4.63
CA LYS A 201 -2.48 8.25 5.80
C LYS A 201 -1.43 9.25 6.27
N VAL A 202 -1.90 10.40 6.77
CA VAL A 202 -1.05 11.47 7.29
C VAL A 202 -1.30 11.66 8.79
N LYS A 203 -0.23 11.72 9.58
CA LYS A 203 -0.25 12.12 10.99
C LYS A 203 0.08 13.60 11.11
N PRO A 204 -0.75 14.44 11.76
CA PRO A 204 -0.33 15.79 12.10
C PRO A 204 0.97 15.79 12.90
N LYS A 205 1.83 16.76 12.72
CA LYS A 205 3.08 16.87 13.48
C LYS A 205 2.79 17.47 14.84
N VAL A 206 2.79 16.63 15.88
CA VAL A 206 2.59 17.05 17.28
C VAL A 206 3.94 17.24 17.94
N MET A 207 4.19 18.43 18.46
CA MET A 207 5.41 18.80 19.17
C MET A 207 5.08 19.21 20.60
N LEU A 208 5.78 18.66 21.58
CA LEU A 208 5.68 19.00 22.98
C LEU A 208 7.03 19.57 23.45
N ARG A 209 7.02 20.75 24.06
CA ARG A 209 8.22 21.37 24.62
C ARG A 209 7.95 21.78 26.08
N LYS A 210 8.92 21.52 26.94
CA LYS A 210 8.98 22.07 28.30
C LYS A 210 9.54 23.49 28.19
N LEU A 211 8.83 24.48 28.73
CA LEU A 211 9.26 25.88 28.73
C LEU A 211 9.92 26.27 30.07
N ALA A 212 9.39 25.73 31.17
CA ALA A 212 9.92 25.93 32.52
C ALA A 212 9.43 24.77 33.41
N ALA A 213 9.78 24.79 34.68
CA ALA A 213 9.20 23.87 35.67
C ALA A 213 7.67 23.91 35.57
N ARG A 214 7.04 22.72 35.38
CA ARG A 214 5.59 22.55 35.30
C ARG A 214 4.88 23.32 34.16
N LYS A 215 5.63 23.99 33.24
CA LYS A 215 5.08 24.78 32.12
C LYS A 215 5.46 24.12 30.80
N PHE A 216 4.47 23.80 29.97
CA PHE A 216 4.63 23.12 28.69
C PHE A 216 3.93 23.88 27.57
N ARG A 217 4.44 23.73 26.35
CA ARG A 217 3.80 24.16 25.11
C ARG A 217 3.63 22.96 24.21
N VAL A 218 2.43 22.80 23.68
CA VAL A 218 2.16 21.88 22.57
C VAL A 218 1.89 22.68 21.31
N ARG A 219 2.37 22.18 20.16
CA ARG A 219 2.08 22.69 18.82
C ARG A 219 1.65 21.50 17.96
N VAL A 220 0.61 21.70 17.17
CA VAL A 220 0.12 20.74 16.17
C VAL A 220 0.15 21.41 14.82
N LEU A 221 0.83 20.77 13.86
CA LEU A 221 0.98 21.25 12.50
C LEU A 221 0.26 20.33 11.53
N GLY A 222 -0.45 20.88 10.59
CA GLY A 222 -1.14 20.22 9.48
C GLY A 222 -1.57 21.24 8.44
N THR A 223 -2.24 20.80 7.39
CA THR A 223 -2.86 21.71 6.42
C THR A 223 -4.09 22.38 7.05
N ASP A 224 -4.85 21.63 7.84
CA ASP A 224 -6.04 22.14 8.53
C ASP A 224 -5.71 22.66 9.92
N SER A 225 -6.53 23.61 10.39
CA SER A 225 -6.45 24.10 11.75
C SER A 225 -7.03 23.09 12.74
N PHE A 226 -6.32 22.86 13.84
CA PHE A 226 -6.78 22.09 14.99
C PHE A 226 -7.24 22.99 16.15
N ALA A 227 -7.47 24.29 15.90
CA ALA A 227 -8.02 25.19 16.88
C ALA A 227 -9.39 24.70 17.37
N GLY A 228 -9.68 24.83 18.67
CA GLY A 228 -10.89 24.31 19.32
C GLY A 228 -10.83 22.81 19.65
N ARG A 229 -9.91 22.05 19.04
CA ARG A 229 -9.68 20.65 19.37
C ARG A 229 -8.73 20.51 20.55
N PHE A 230 -8.66 19.33 21.16
CA PHE A 230 -7.78 19.14 22.30
C PHE A 230 -6.76 18.00 22.07
N VAL A 231 -5.63 18.11 22.76
CA VAL A 231 -4.64 17.05 22.91
C VAL A 231 -4.67 16.52 24.34
N LEU A 232 -4.41 15.23 24.49
CA LEU A 232 -4.25 14.60 25.78
C LEU A 232 -2.79 14.72 26.21
N PHE A 233 -2.51 15.45 27.27
CA PHE A 233 -1.20 15.46 27.93
C PHE A 233 -1.12 14.23 28.83
N GLN A 234 -0.17 13.35 28.56
CA GLN A 234 -0.05 12.04 29.19
C GLN A 234 1.29 11.88 29.88
N ARG A 235 1.31 11.14 31.00
CA ARG A 235 2.52 10.63 31.65
C ARG A 235 2.60 9.11 31.54
N TRP A 236 3.79 8.57 31.45
CA TRP A 236 4.00 7.14 31.55
C TRP A 236 3.87 6.67 33.00
N SER A 237 3.13 5.62 33.23
CA SER A 237 3.05 4.94 34.52
C SER A 237 3.84 3.64 34.44
N THR A 238 4.92 3.54 35.21
CA THR A 238 5.72 2.32 35.30
C THR A 238 4.95 1.17 35.94
N VAL A 239 4.12 1.49 36.96
CA VAL A 239 3.30 0.52 37.69
C VAL A 239 2.23 -0.11 36.77
N LYS A 240 1.59 0.72 35.92
CA LYS A 240 0.50 0.26 35.02
C LYS A 240 1.01 -0.08 33.62
N ALA A 241 2.29 0.09 33.35
CA ALA A 241 2.94 -0.09 32.01
C ALA A 241 2.15 0.59 30.88
N ARG A 242 1.55 1.77 31.13
CA ARG A 242 0.73 2.49 30.14
C ARG A 242 0.79 4.00 30.30
N TRP A 243 0.36 4.70 29.26
CA TRP A 243 0.18 6.14 29.29
C TRP A 243 -1.10 6.50 30.04
N ILE A 244 -0.99 7.43 30.99
CA ILE A 244 -2.11 7.95 31.78
C ILE A 244 -2.32 9.41 31.40
N THR A 245 -3.55 9.75 31.02
CA THR A 245 -3.94 11.14 30.75
C THR A 245 -3.94 11.93 32.05
N VAL A 246 -3.22 13.03 32.05
CA VAL A 246 -3.11 13.97 33.16
C VAL A 246 -4.02 15.17 32.93
N ARG A 247 -4.11 15.61 31.67
CA ARG A 247 -4.90 16.79 31.31
C ARG A 247 -5.29 16.76 29.83
N SER A 248 -6.50 17.23 29.53
CA SER A 248 -6.92 17.62 28.18
C SER A 248 -6.58 19.10 27.97
N VAL A 249 -5.96 19.43 26.85
CA VAL A 249 -5.46 20.78 26.55
C VAL A 249 -6.04 21.25 25.23
N VAL A 250 -6.91 22.28 25.28
CA VAL A 250 -7.53 22.87 24.11
C VAL A 250 -6.49 23.66 23.30
N LEU A 251 -6.46 23.46 22.01
CA LEU A 251 -5.60 24.14 21.06
C LEU A 251 -6.26 25.45 20.60
N ARG A 252 -5.44 26.47 20.39
CA ARG A 252 -5.84 27.75 19.81
C ARG A 252 -5.12 27.95 18.50
N ALA A 253 -5.71 28.69 17.58
CA ALA A 253 -5.02 29.10 16.35
C ALA A 253 -3.75 29.88 16.71
N SER A 254 -2.70 29.61 16.00
CA SER A 254 -1.47 30.42 15.98
C SER A 254 -1.31 30.95 14.57
N THR A 255 -0.36 31.86 14.36
CA THR A 255 -0.06 32.41 13.03
C THR A 255 0.13 31.30 12.01
N SER A 256 -0.67 31.31 10.94
CA SER A 256 -0.48 30.40 9.80
C SER A 256 0.74 30.87 9.00
N VAL A 257 1.68 30.00 8.77
CA VAL A 257 2.74 30.25 7.79
C VAL A 257 2.21 29.74 6.45
N THR A 258 1.78 30.66 5.60
CA THR A 258 1.31 30.35 4.25
C THR A 258 2.49 30.51 3.30
N THR A 259 3.09 29.42 2.87
CA THR A 259 3.88 29.44 1.64
C THR A 259 2.95 29.02 0.50
N PRO A 260 3.08 29.57 -0.73
CA PRO A 260 2.20 29.22 -1.85
C PRO A 260 2.13 27.72 -2.16
N ILE A 261 3.17 26.97 -1.79
CA ILE A 261 3.33 25.55 -2.14
C ILE A 261 2.89 24.61 -1.01
N ASN A 262 2.94 25.05 0.28
CA ASN A 262 2.61 24.23 1.45
C ASN A 262 1.95 25.04 2.56
N PRO A 263 0.64 25.32 2.49
CA PRO A 263 -0.06 25.97 3.58
C PRO A 263 0.04 25.09 4.83
N THR A 264 0.69 25.60 5.88
CA THR A 264 0.79 24.95 7.17
C THR A 264 0.01 25.74 8.20
N SER A 265 -1.02 25.11 8.75
CA SER A 265 -1.73 25.64 9.91
C SER A 265 -1.04 25.19 11.19
N VAL A 266 -0.83 26.12 12.11
CA VAL A 266 -0.25 25.86 13.42
C VAL A 266 -1.30 26.11 14.50
N SER A 267 -1.59 25.08 15.28
CA SER A 267 -2.44 25.20 16.47
C SER A 267 -1.59 24.97 17.72
N THR A 268 -1.73 25.82 18.73
CA THR A 268 -0.86 25.79 19.92
C THR A 268 -1.63 25.93 21.22
N ALA A 269 -1.03 25.42 22.28
CA ALA A 269 -1.47 25.70 23.65
C ALA A 269 -0.28 25.70 24.59
N THR A 270 -0.30 26.67 25.56
CA THR A 270 0.65 26.71 26.67
C THR A 270 -0.14 26.47 27.96
N PHE A 271 0.36 25.56 28.81
CA PHE A 271 -0.34 25.15 29.99
C PHE A 271 0.62 24.80 31.13
N ARG A 272 0.08 24.76 32.35
CA ARG A 272 0.81 24.35 33.55
C ARG A 272 0.20 23.06 34.12
N VAL A 273 1.04 22.15 34.60
CA VAL A 273 0.63 20.89 35.22
C VAL A 273 1.53 20.60 36.42
N LYS A 274 0.92 20.28 37.57
CA LYS A 274 1.65 19.80 38.75
C LYS A 274 2.04 18.35 38.52
N LEU A 275 3.31 18.09 38.25
CA LEU A 275 3.91 16.75 38.07
C LEU A 275 5.21 16.65 38.87
N ARG A 276 5.55 15.44 39.30
CA ARG A 276 6.90 15.13 39.77
C ARG A 276 7.89 15.34 38.63
N ALA A 277 9.10 15.74 38.96
CA ALA A 277 10.18 15.89 37.98
C ALA A 277 10.57 14.53 37.36
N ARG A 278 11.19 14.58 36.16
CA ARG A 278 11.77 13.45 35.44
C ARG A 278 10.79 12.36 34.96
N LEU A 279 9.47 12.57 35.03
CA LEU A 279 8.51 11.64 34.43
C LEU A 279 8.55 11.72 32.91
N ARG A 280 8.37 10.58 32.23
CA ARG A 280 8.20 10.54 30.77
C ARG A 280 6.80 11.08 30.44
N VAL A 281 6.74 12.11 29.58
CA VAL A 281 5.48 12.74 29.16
C VAL A 281 5.38 12.88 27.64
N ARG A 282 4.17 12.89 27.12
CA ARG A 282 3.88 13.13 25.70
C ARG A 282 2.55 13.88 25.55
N ALA A 283 2.32 14.44 24.37
CA ALA A 283 1.02 14.93 23.92
C ALA A 283 0.46 13.99 22.87
N LEU A 284 -0.79 13.59 22.99
CA LEU A 284 -1.50 12.72 22.05
C LEU A 284 -2.68 13.46 21.44
N LEU A 285 -2.69 13.61 20.11
CA LEU A 285 -3.87 13.97 19.34
C LEU A 285 -4.56 12.68 18.93
N THR A 286 -5.72 12.39 19.54
CA THR A 286 -6.47 11.16 19.25
C THR A 286 -7.06 11.19 17.84
N ARG A 287 -7.52 10.05 17.33
CA ARG A 287 -8.19 9.97 16.02
C ARG A 287 -9.42 10.89 15.95
N ALA A 288 -10.24 10.92 17.00
CA ALA A 288 -11.42 11.77 17.07
C ALA A 288 -11.05 13.27 16.97
N GLN A 289 -9.94 13.67 17.59
CA GLN A 289 -9.48 15.06 17.58
C GLN A 289 -8.68 15.41 16.30
N ALA A 290 -8.05 14.43 15.65
CA ALA A 290 -7.40 14.60 14.36
C ALA A 290 -8.42 14.78 13.22
N GLY A 291 -9.62 14.22 13.35
CA GLY A 291 -10.67 14.25 12.33
C GLY A 291 -10.48 13.16 11.28
N THR A 292 -11.38 13.12 10.29
CA THR A 292 -11.42 12.08 9.26
C THR A 292 -10.20 12.08 8.35
N CYS A 293 -9.66 13.26 8.08
CA CYS A 293 -8.59 13.47 7.12
C CYS A 293 -7.17 13.24 7.65
N TYR A 294 -7.03 12.86 8.93
CA TYR A 294 -5.73 12.57 9.54
C TYR A 294 -5.77 11.32 10.41
N ALA A 295 -4.63 10.71 10.58
CA ALA A 295 -4.43 9.65 11.58
C ALA A 295 -4.12 10.27 12.95
N ALA A 296 -4.34 9.51 14.04
CA ALA A 296 -3.89 9.90 15.37
C ALA A 296 -2.37 10.15 15.39
N SER A 297 -1.92 11.10 16.22
CA SER A 297 -0.51 11.47 16.32
C SER A 297 -0.10 11.78 17.74
N ALA A 298 1.12 11.39 18.11
CA ALA A 298 1.71 11.74 19.39
C ALA A 298 3.04 12.47 19.18
N SER A 299 3.37 13.35 20.14
CA SER A 299 4.70 13.95 20.20
C SER A 299 5.76 12.91 20.56
N THR A 300 7.03 13.23 20.32
CA THR A 300 8.14 12.57 20.97
C THR A 300 7.99 12.65 22.50
N THR A 301 8.53 11.67 23.19
CA THR A 301 8.53 11.64 24.66
C THR A 301 9.62 12.56 25.19
N ILE A 302 9.27 13.40 26.16
CA ILE A 302 10.22 14.25 26.88
C ILE A 302 10.16 14.00 28.39
N ARG A 303 11.10 14.58 29.15
CA ARG A 303 11.06 14.56 30.62
C ARG A 303 10.33 15.79 31.17
N SER A 304 9.47 15.57 32.21
CA SER A 304 8.72 16.63 32.88
C SER A 304 9.60 17.57 33.71
#